data_8452cc20499426644b6ae9180a313a61
#
_entry.id   8452cc20499426644b6ae9180a313a61
#
_cell.length_a   1.000
_cell.length_b   1.000
_cell.length_c   1.000
_cell.angle_alpha   90.00
_cell.angle_beta   90.00
_cell.angle_gamma   90.00
#
_symmetry.space_group_name_H-M   'P 1'
#
loop_
_entity.id
_entity.type
_entity.pdbx_description
1 polymer ?
#
loop_
_entity_poly.entity_id
_entity_poly.type
_entity_poly.pdbx_seq_one_letter_code
_entity_poly.pdbx_strand_id
1 'polypeptide(L)'
;TDDSYKIKNANTLTYTDLLSSFLPKGTASVKEKLAAFMGTELDAEVMTKLEYLELFSNKAITLKEGSPAELLQNLLEEKWLLKAGDKDMIVMQHQFEYELKGAKHKLNSSLVVIGDDEVHTAMAKTVGLPLAITIKNFLTGKFKLYGVQIPLVKEIYEPMLSELESLNIIFSEKET
;
A
#
# COMPACT_ATOMS: atom_id res chain seq x y z
N THR A 1 -11.20 -6.53 -10.88
CA THR A 1 -10.57 -6.43 -12.20
C THR A 1 -11.06 -7.58 -13.03
N ASP A 2 -11.64 -7.29 -14.19
CA ASP A 2 -12.10 -8.32 -15.13
C ASP A 2 -10.87 -8.87 -15.87
N ASP A 3 -10.35 -10.00 -15.41
CA ASP A 3 -9.23 -10.70 -16.04
C ASP A 3 -9.57 -11.28 -17.41
N SER A 4 -10.82 -11.15 -17.88
CA SER A 4 -11.27 -11.63 -19.17
C SER A 4 -10.73 -10.83 -20.35
N TYR A 5 -10.34 -9.55 -20.13
CA TYR A 5 -9.80 -8.69 -21.16
C TYR A 5 -8.27 -8.70 -21.17
N LYS A 6 -7.69 -9.45 -22.10
CA LYS A 6 -6.24 -9.48 -22.33
C LYS A 6 -5.85 -8.78 -23.63
N ILE A 7 -4.84 -7.95 -23.57
CA ILE A 7 -4.20 -7.33 -24.72
C ILE A 7 -3.19 -8.33 -25.27
N LYS A 8 -3.45 -8.84 -26.49
CA LYS A 8 -2.53 -9.74 -27.20
C LYS A 8 -1.47 -8.94 -27.92
N ASN A 9 -0.29 -9.54 -28.10
CA ASN A 9 0.88 -8.89 -28.73
C ASN A 9 1.28 -7.57 -28.03
N ALA A 10 1.11 -7.50 -26.71
CA ALA A 10 1.42 -6.31 -25.93
C ALA A 10 2.89 -5.88 -26.07
N ASN A 11 3.80 -6.81 -26.35
CA ASN A 11 5.21 -6.55 -26.60
C ASN A 11 5.50 -5.80 -27.92
N THR A 12 4.49 -5.52 -28.73
CA THR A 12 4.60 -4.61 -29.90
C THR A 12 4.19 -3.18 -29.54
N LEU A 13 3.73 -2.94 -28.35
CA LEU A 13 3.26 -1.66 -27.83
C LEU A 13 4.28 -1.06 -26.87
N THR A 14 4.23 0.25 -26.75
CA THR A 14 4.89 1.01 -25.68
C THR A 14 3.91 1.30 -24.54
N TYR A 15 4.40 1.74 -23.38
CA TYR A 15 3.53 2.21 -22.30
C TYR A 15 2.73 3.45 -22.69
N THR A 16 3.29 4.31 -23.55
CA THR A 16 2.57 5.43 -24.16
C THR A 16 1.42 4.96 -25.04
N ASP A 17 1.61 3.92 -25.86
CA ASP A 17 0.54 3.34 -26.69
C ASP A 17 -0.56 2.72 -25.83
N LEU A 18 -0.17 1.97 -24.79
CA LEU A 18 -1.10 1.39 -23.84
C LEU A 18 -1.98 2.47 -23.19
N LEU A 19 -1.35 3.51 -22.64
CA LEU A 19 -2.08 4.60 -21.99
C LEU A 19 -2.97 5.37 -22.99
N SER A 20 -2.47 5.63 -24.20
CA SER A 20 -3.23 6.29 -25.28
C SER A 20 -4.51 5.53 -25.65
N SER A 21 -4.52 4.21 -25.51
CA SER A 21 -5.69 3.38 -25.84
C SER A 21 -6.91 3.63 -24.92
N PHE A 22 -6.69 4.17 -23.73
CA PHE A 22 -7.72 4.50 -22.74
C PHE A 22 -8.14 5.98 -22.79
N LEU A 23 -7.48 6.81 -23.57
CA LEU A 23 -7.70 8.25 -23.63
C LEU A 23 -8.46 8.67 -24.89
N PRO A 24 -9.12 9.83 -24.90
CA PRO A 24 -9.80 10.35 -26.08
C PRO A 24 -8.86 10.48 -27.28
N LYS A 25 -9.37 10.17 -28.49
CA LYS A 25 -8.64 10.40 -29.74
C LYS A 25 -8.42 11.89 -29.94
N GLY A 26 -7.30 12.28 -30.57
CA GLY A 26 -6.97 13.67 -30.87
C GLY A 26 -5.47 13.85 -31.07
N THR A 27 -5.07 15.07 -31.45
CA THR A 27 -3.68 15.42 -31.78
C THR A 27 -2.82 15.82 -30.58
N ALA A 28 -3.42 16.06 -29.42
CA ALA A 28 -2.72 16.38 -28.18
C ALA A 28 -1.84 15.18 -27.72
N SER A 29 -0.76 15.46 -27.04
CA SER A 29 0.10 14.43 -26.46
C SER A 29 -0.64 13.58 -25.43
N VAL A 30 -0.16 12.37 -25.18
CA VAL A 30 -0.75 11.48 -24.18
C VAL A 30 -0.74 12.11 -22.79
N LYS A 31 0.30 12.85 -22.44
CA LYS A 31 0.40 13.60 -21.19
C LYS A 31 -0.68 14.67 -21.07
N GLU A 32 -0.89 15.47 -22.11
CA GLU A 32 -1.94 16.50 -22.15
C GLU A 32 -3.34 15.90 -22.04
N LYS A 33 -3.59 14.79 -22.77
CA LYS A 33 -4.88 14.08 -22.71
C LYS A 33 -5.14 13.51 -21.33
N LEU A 34 -4.12 12.96 -20.67
CA LEU A 34 -4.27 12.42 -19.30
C LEU A 34 -4.50 13.55 -18.31
N ALA A 35 -3.75 14.63 -18.38
CA ALA A 35 -3.98 15.80 -17.51
C ALA A 35 -5.40 16.35 -17.65
N ALA A 36 -5.88 16.51 -18.88
CA ALA A 36 -7.25 16.94 -19.15
C ALA A 36 -8.29 15.94 -18.63
N PHE A 37 -8.06 14.63 -18.78
CA PHE A 37 -8.93 13.58 -18.26
C PHE A 37 -9.00 13.58 -16.72
N MET A 38 -7.88 13.84 -16.06
CA MET A 38 -7.79 13.94 -14.59
C MET A 38 -8.24 15.31 -14.05
N GLY A 39 -8.46 16.30 -14.91
CA GLY A 39 -8.80 17.67 -14.49
C GLY A 39 -7.65 18.36 -13.75
N THR A 40 -6.39 18.12 -14.14
CA THR A 40 -5.20 18.66 -13.50
C THR A 40 -4.31 19.42 -14.50
N GLU A 41 -3.41 20.25 -13.98
CA GLU A 41 -2.41 20.97 -14.80
C GLU A 41 -1.24 20.04 -15.17
N LEU A 42 -0.55 20.36 -16.28
CA LEU A 42 0.57 19.55 -16.78
C LEU A 42 1.81 19.54 -15.86
N ASP A 43 2.00 20.56 -15.07
CA ASP A 43 3.08 20.72 -14.10
C ASP A 43 2.68 20.30 -12.68
N ALA A 44 1.46 19.76 -12.49
CA ALA A 44 1.02 19.26 -11.20
C ALA A 44 1.94 18.13 -10.70
N GLU A 45 2.12 18.06 -9.40
CA GLU A 45 2.97 17.05 -8.74
C GLU A 45 2.60 15.61 -9.15
N VAL A 46 1.31 15.33 -9.33
CA VAL A 46 0.84 14.03 -9.79
C VAL A 46 1.39 13.67 -11.18
N MET A 47 1.47 14.65 -12.10
CA MET A 47 2.01 14.40 -13.44
C MET A 47 3.51 14.10 -13.40
N THR A 48 4.26 14.77 -12.54
CA THR A 48 5.69 14.48 -12.29
C THR A 48 5.87 13.06 -11.74
N LYS A 49 5.00 12.61 -10.83
CA LYS A 49 5.01 11.23 -10.31
C LYS A 49 4.73 10.19 -11.40
N LEU A 50 3.79 10.48 -12.30
CA LEU A 50 3.48 9.60 -13.44
C LEU A 50 4.62 9.56 -14.48
N GLU A 51 5.34 10.65 -14.67
CA GLU A 51 6.57 10.68 -15.50
C GLU A 51 7.69 9.83 -14.88
N TYR A 52 7.89 9.91 -13.56
CA TYR A 52 8.84 9.06 -12.86
C TYR A 52 8.55 7.57 -13.07
N LEU A 53 7.29 7.18 -13.17
CA LEU A 53 6.87 5.82 -13.48
C LEU A 53 7.05 5.44 -14.95
N GLU A 54 7.54 6.34 -15.80
CA GLU A 54 7.76 6.13 -17.24
C GLU A 54 6.47 5.81 -18.04
N LEU A 55 5.31 6.19 -17.54
CA LEU A 55 4.02 5.98 -18.21
C LEU A 55 3.89 6.70 -19.56
N PHE A 56 4.67 7.77 -19.76
CA PHE A 56 4.71 8.53 -21.01
C PHE A 56 5.92 8.18 -21.87
N SER A 57 6.63 7.09 -21.54
CA SER A 57 7.83 6.70 -22.27
C SER A 57 7.51 5.81 -23.46
N ASN A 58 8.38 5.82 -24.45
CA ASN A 58 8.36 4.90 -25.58
C ASN A 58 9.01 3.54 -25.23
N LYS A 59 9.09 3.20 -23.94
CA LYS A 59 9.59 1.91 -23.48
C LYS A 59 8.65 0.80 -23.93
N ALA A 60 9.20 -0.21 -24.57
CA ALA A 60 8.42 -1.37 -25.01
C ALA A 60 7.94 -2.20 -23.80
N ILE A 61 6.72 -2.68 -23.88
CA ILE A 61 6.18 -3.63 -22.93
C ILE A 61 6.88 -4.98 -23.12
N THR A 62 7.31 -5.61 -22.03
CA THR A 62 8.06 -6.88 -22.10
C THR A 62 7.17 -8.12 -22.16
N LEU A 63 5.94 -8.02 -21.66
CA LEU A 63 4.95 -9.12 -21.67
C LEU A 63 4.34 -9.27 -23.05
N LYS A 64 4.20 -10.53 -23.53
CA LYS A 64 3.55 -10.83 -24.81
C LYS A 64 2.03 -10.57 -24.78
N GLU A 65 1.41 -10.84 -23.66
CA GLU A 65 -0.01 -10.58 -23.43
C GLU A 65 -0.26 -10.33 -21.94
N GLY A 66 -1.33 -9.63 -21.62
CA GLY A 66 -1.75 -9.39 -20.24
C GLY A 66 -2.97 -8.48 -20.19
N SER A 67 -3.65 -8.48 -19.06
CA SER A 67 -4.64 -7.46 -18.77
C SER A 67 -3.95 -6.09 -18.61
N PRO A 68 -4.66 -4.96 -18.78
CA PRO A 68 -4.09 -3.64 -18.52
C PRO A 68 -3.42 -3.52 -17.14
N ALA A 69 -4.00 -4.18 -16.13
CA ALA A 69 -3.45 -4.20 -14.77
C ALA A 69 -2.11 -4.96 -14.70
N GLU A 70 -2.01 -6.14 -15.33
CA GLU A 70 -0.77 -6.92 -15.39
C GLU A 70 0.34 -6.17 -16.13
N LEU A 71 0.01 -5.48 -17.23
CA LEU A 71 0.98 -4.67 -17.98
C LEU A 71 1.47 -3.48 -17.15
N LEU A 72 0.57 -2.80 -16.44
CA LEU A 72 0.94 -1.72 -15.52
C LEU A 72 1.77 -2.25 -14.34
N GLN A 73 1.39 -3.37 -13.74
CA GLN A 73 2.14 -4.02 -12.67
C GLN A 73 3.58 -4.29 -13.09
N ASN A 74 3.81 -4.81 -14.29
CA ASN A 74 5.15 -5.06 -14.81
C ASN A 74 6.02 -3.80 -14.84
N LEU A 75 5.44 -2.64 -15.20
CA LEU A 75 6.15 -1.36 -15.15
C LEU A 75 6.47 -0.91 -13.72
N LEU A 76 5.49 -1.06 -12.80
CA LEU A 76 5.64 -0.62 -11.42
C LEU A 76 6.66 -1.47 -10.66
N GLU A 77 6.70 -2.78 -10.90
CA GLU A 77 7.65 -3.70 -10.26
C GLU A 77 9.09 -3.31 -10.57
N GLU A 78 9.39 -2.82 -11.76
CA GLU A 78 10.74 -2.36 -12.09
C GLU A 78 11.21 -1.17 -11.21
N LYS A 79 10.26 -0.34 -10.74
CA LYS A 79 10.55 0.85 -9.93
C LYS A 79 10.42 0.60 -8.42
N TRP A 80 9.54 -0.31 -8.04
CA TRP A 80 9.09 -0.45 -6.65
C TRP A 80 9.55 -1.72 -5.97
N LEU A 81 10.15 -2.69 -6.71
CA LEU A 81 10.77 -3.84 -6.07
C LEU A 81 11.92 -3.39 -5.17
N LEU A 82 11.90 -3.86 -3.93
CA LEU A 82 13.00 -3.67 -3.01
C LEU A 82 14.25 -4.39 -3.55
N LYS A 83 15.37 -3.70 -3.51
CA LYS A 83 16.68 -4.24 -3.88
C LYS A 83 17.39 -4.74 -2.62
N ALA A 84 18.42 -5.55 -2.82
CA ALA A 84 19.25 -6.01 -1.70
C ALA A 84 19.74 -4.82 -0.85
N GLY A 85 19.44 -4.86 0.43
CA GLY A 85 19.77 -3.81 1.39
C GLY A 85 18.76 -2.67 1.51
N ASP A 86 17.72 -2.64 0.67
CA ASP A 86 16.62 -1.68 0.84
C ASP A 86 15.79 -2.04 2.07
N LYS A 87 15.21 -1.02 2.68
CA LYS A 87 14.30 -1.14 3.82
C LYS A 87 13.03 -0.38 3.54
N ASP A 88 11.90 -1.03 3.75
CA ASP A 88 10.62 -0.36 3.72
C ASP A 88 10.31 0.33 5.05
N MET A 89 9.33 1.19 5.04
CA MET A 89 8.82 1.87 6.24
C MET A 89 7.30 1.90 6.22
N ILE A 90 6.71 1.50 7.34
CA ILE A 90 5.27 1.68 7.59
C ILE A 90 5.11 2.88 8.53
N VAL A 91 4.26 3.81 8.12
CA VAL A 91 3.79 4.92 8.95
C VAL A 91 2.28 4.82 9.06
N MET A 92 1.78 4.79 10.29
CA MET A 92 0.36 4.77 10.58
C MET A 92 0.04 5.86 11.59
N GLN A 93 -1.02 6.62 11.34
CA GLN A 93 -1.51 7.63 12.27
C GLN A 93 -3.02 7.51 12.42
N HIS A 94 -3.45 7.40 13.66
CA HIS A 94 -4.86 7.48 14.04
C HIS A 94 -5.10 8.80 14.75
N GLN A 95 -6.15 9.51 14.35
CA GLN A 95 -6.58 10.76 14.95
C GLN A 95 -8.00 10.54 15.48
N PHE A 96 -8.17 10.64 16.79
CA PHE A 96 -9.45 10.50 17.46
C PHE A 96 -9.88 11.85 18.01
N GLU A 97 -11.13 12.22 17.75
CA GLU A 97 -11.80 13.32 18.43
C GLU A 97 -12.97 12.72 19.21
N TYR A 98 -13.03 13.00 20.50
CA TYR A 98 -14.07 12.47 21.37
C TYR A 98 -14.46 13.50 22.43
N GLU A 99 -15.63 13.30 23.02
CA GLU A 99 -16.12 14.10 24.14
C GLU A 99 -16.17 13.24 25.41
N LEU A 100 -15.56 13.72 26.46
CA LEU A 100 -15.57 13.08 27.77
C LEU A 100 -15.96 14.12 28.83
N LYS A 101 -17.04 13.83 29.55
CA LYS A 101 -17.58 14.72 30.60
C LYS A 101 -17.82 16.15 30.14
N GLY A 102 -18.27 16.35 28.91
CA GLY A 102 -18.55 17.65 28.30
C GLY A 102 -17.31 18.42 27.78
N ALA A 103 -16.11 17.85 27.90
CA ALA A 103 -14.88 18.39 27.31
C ALA A 103 -14.50 17.66 26.02
N LYS A 104 -14.05 18.40 25.03
CA LYS A 104 -13.53 17.83 23.76
C LYS A 104 -12.07 17.45 23.92
N HIS A 105 -11.73 16.28 23.47
CA HIS A 105 -10.40 15.71 23.52
C HIS A 105 -9.96 15.29 22.12
N LYS A 106 -8.67 15.36 21.85
CA LYS A 106 -8.03 14.82 20.65
C LYS A 106 -6.90 13.89 21.08
N LEU A 107 -6.91 12.66 20.51
CA LEU A 107 -5.83 11.71 20.71
C LEU A 107 -5.22 11.40 19.35
N ASN A 108 -3.93 11.59 19.22
CA ASN A 108 -3.13 11.15 18.09
C ASN A 108 -2.31 9.94 18.51
N SER A 109 -2.52 8.81 17.83
CA SER A 109 -1.77 7.57 18.02
C SER A 109 -0.98 7.27 16.74
N SER A 110 0.34 7.21 16.84
CA SER A 110 1.24 7.07 15.69
C SER A 110 2.15 5.86 15.85
N LEU A 111 2.36 5.15 14.76
CA LEU A 111 3.28 4.02 14.64
C LEU A 111 4.23 4.27 13.47
N VAL A 112 5.53 4.06 13.70
CA VAL A 112 6.55 4.01 12.65
C VAL A 112 7.35 2.73 12.82
N VAL A 113 7.37 1.90 11.78
CA VAL A 113 8.15 0.66 11.74
C VAL A 113 9.04 0.67 10.51
N ILE A 114 10.32 0.39 10.69
CA ILE A 114 11.28 0.24 9.60
C ILE A 114 11.64 -1.25 9.47
N GLY A 115 11.67 -1.74 8.23
CA GLY A 115 12.11 -3.10 7.92
C GLY A 115 13.59 -3.30 8.25
N ASP A 116 13.98 -4.54 8.44
CA ASP A 116 15.39 -4.89 8.69
C ASP A 116 16.16 -5.05 7.37
N ASP A 117 15.50 -5.63 6.39
CA ASP A 117 15.99 -5.90 5.05
C ASP A 117 14.81 -6.10 4.07
N GLU A 118 15.10 -6.54 2.84
CA GLU A 118 14.10 -6.79 1.78
C GLU A 118 13.21 -8.01 2.03
N VAL A 119 13.54 -8.86 3.02
CA VAL A 119 12.77 -10.06 3.43
C VAL A 119 11.99 -9.78 4.72
N HIS A 120 12.67 -9.23 5.73
CA HIS A 120 12.08 -8.87 7.02
C HIS A 120 11.58 -7.42 6.98
N THR A 121 10.65 -7.19 6.06
CA THR A 121 10.10 -5.86 5.79
C THR A 121 9.24 -5.36 6.95
N ALA A 122 9.05 -4.06 7.05
CA ALA A 122 8.11 -3.45 7.99
C ALA A 122 6.68 -3.97 7.73
N MET A 123 6.30 -4.16 6.46
CA MET A 123 5.03 -4.76 6.09
C MET A 123 4.91 -6.19 6.61
N ALA A 124 5.92 -7.04 6.42
CA ALA A 124 5.92 -8.41 6.91
C ALA A 124 5.80 -8.47 8.45
N LYS A 125 6.52 -7.59 9.16
CA LYS A 125 6.46 -7.50 10.62
C LYS A 125 5.08 -7.05 11.12
N THR A 126 4.53 -5.98 10.57
CA THR A 126 3.27 -5.39 11.06
C THR A 126 2.04 -6.22 10.73
N VAL A 127 2.12 -7.10 9.74
CA VAL A 127 1.05 -8.07 9.39
C VAL A 127 1.31 -9.44 10.01
N GLY A 128 2.51 -9.97 9.87
CA GLY A 128 2.84 -11.34 10.28
C GLY A 128 2.94 -11.52 11.79
N LEU A 129 3.56 -10.59 12.52
CA LEU A 129 3.74 -10.73 13.95
C LEU A 129 2.42 -10.74 14.75
N PRO A 130 1.45 -9.86 14.51
CA PRO A 130 0.15 -9.93 15.19
C PRO A 130 -0.54 -11.28 14.99
N LEU A 131 -0.50 -11.81 13.76
CA LEU A 131 -1.05 -13.13 13.47
C LEU A 131 -0.31 -14.24 14.23
N ALA A 132 1.01 -14.26 14.16
CA ALA A 132 1.83 -15.28 14.82
C ALA A 132 1.66 -15.26 16.35
N ILE A 133 1.65 -14.07 16.95
CA ILE A 133 1.41 -13.88 18.39
C ILE A 133 0.02 -14.39 18.77
N THR A 134 -1.00 -14.07 17.98
CA THR A 134 -2.36 -14.52 18.21
C THR A 134 -2.46 -16.05 18.17
N ILE A 135 -1.89 -16.68 17.15
CA ILE A 135 -1.85 -18.15 17.02
C ILE A 135 -1.08 -18.77 18.20
N LYS A 136 0.09 -18.25 18.57
CA LYS A 136 0.85 -18.71 19.73
C LYS A 136 0.04 -18.63 21.02
N ASN A 137 -0.62 -17.51 21.27
CA ASN A 137 -1.43 -17.32 22.47
C ASN A 137 -2.65 -18.25 22.51
N PHE A 138 -3.26 -18.52 21.35
CA PHE A 138 -4.33 -19.51 21.21
C PHE A 138 -3.82 -20.93 21.52
N LEU A 139 -2.74 -21.37 20.88
CA LEU A 139 -2.19 -22.72 21.07
C LEU A 139 -1.66 -22.97 22.49
N THR A 140 -1.20 -21.93 23.16
CA THR A 140 -0.73 -22.01 24.57
C THR A 140 -1.88 -21.88 25.59
N GLY A 141 -3.14 -21.78 25.14
CA GLY A 141 -4.30 -21.74 26.01
C GLY A 141 -4.47 -20.44 26.80
N LYS A 142 -3.83 -19.35 26.36
CA LYS A 142 -4.03 -18.02 26.96
C LYS A 142 -5.41 -17.46 26.66
N PHE A 143 -6.02 -17.81 25.53
CA PHE A 143 -7.37 -17.42 25.16
C PHE A 143 -8.37 -18.52 25.55
N LYS A 144 -9.41 -18.15 26.27
CA LYS A 144 -10.54 -19.04 26.63
C LYS A 144 -11.82 -18.65 25.89
N LEU A 145 -11.68 -18.13 24.67
CA LEU A 145 -12.76 -17.65 23.84
C LEU A 145 -13.16 -18.72 22.82
N TYR A 146 -14.44 -18.78 22.47
CA TYR A 146 -15.00 -19.74 21.53
C TYR A 146 -15.66 -19.01 20.34
N GLY A 147 -15.73 -19.69 19.21
CA GLY A 147 -16.33 -19.17 18.00
C GLY A 147 -15.46 -18.15 17.27
N VAL A 148 -16.05 -17.44 16.32
CA VAL A 148 -15.37 -16.37 15.56
C VAL A 148 -15.27 -15.13 16.43
N GLN A 149 -14.07 -14.64 16.64
CA GLN A 149 -13.78 -13.46 17.43
C GLN A 149 -13.03 -12.42 16.58
N ILE A 150 -13.28 -11.16 16.86
CA ILE A 150 -12.48 -10.03 16.37
C ILE A 150 -11.63 -9.49 17.52
N PRO A 151 -10.43 -8.95 17.27
CA PRO A 151 -9.48 -8.56 18.32
C PRO A 151 -9.85 -7.27 19.05
N LEU A 152 -11.13 -7.11 19.43
CA LEU A 152 -11.66 -5.97 20.20
C LEU A 152 -11.80 -6.27 21.70
N VAL A 153 -11.64 -7.53 22.09
CA VAL A 153 -11.72 -7.93 23.49
C VAL A 153 -10.35 -7.91 24.14
N LYS A 154 -10.29 -7.48 25.40
CA LYS A 154 -9.04 -7.28 26.15
C LYS A 154 -8.17 -8.54 26.19
N GLU A 155 -8.79 -9.69 26.37
CA GLU A 155 -8.10 -10.97 26.42
C GLU A 155 -7.29 -11.28 25.15
N ILE A 156 -7.65 -10.71 24.01
CA ILE A 156 -6.93 -10.88 22.75
C ILE A 156 -5.91 -9.75 22.55
N TYR A 157 -6.34 -8.48 22.61
CA TYR A 157 -5.47 -7.39 22.19
C TYR A 157 -4.41 -7.01 23.23
N GLU A 158 -4.67 -7.08 24.52
CA GLU A 158 -3.69 -6.69 25.53
C GLU A 158 -2.41 -7.54 25.49
N PRO A 159 -2.47 -8.90 25.50
CA PRO A 159 -1.25 -9.70 25.41
C PRO A 159 -0.58 -9.60 24.04
N MET A 160 -1.34 -9.34 22.96
CA MET A 160 -0.79 -9.13 21.63
C MET A 160 0.00 -7.83 21.55
N LEU A 161 -0.58 -6.71 22.02
CA LEU A 161 0.07 -5.40 22.02
C LEU A 161 1.32 -5.39 22.90
N SER A 162 1.24 -5.99 24.10
CA SER A 162 2.41 -6.11 25.00
C SER A 162 3.56 -6.90 24.36
N GLU A 163 3.26 -7.95 23.60
CA GLU A 163 4.30 -8.71 22.91
C GLU A 163 4.85 -7.96 21.69
N LEU A 164 4.01 -7.23 20.94
CA LEU A 164 4.45 -6.35 19.86
C LEU A 164 5.38 -5.24 20.35
N GLU A 165 5.08 -4.66 21.52
CA GLU A 165 5.93 -3.67 22.16
C GLU A 165 7.33 -4.25 22.47
N SER A 166 7.40 -5.48 22.96
CA SER A 166 8.68 -6.18 23.20
C SER A 166 9.50 -6.43 21.92
N LEU A 167 8.83 -6.38 20.75
CA LEU A 167 9.42 -6.49 19.41
C LEU A 167 9.64 -5.12 18.74
N ASN A 168 9.62 -4.03 19.51
CA ASN A 168 9.78 -2.66 19.03
C ASN A 168 8.69 -2.18 18.05
N ILE A 169 7.48 -2.74 18.11
CA ILE A 169 6.30 -2.24 17.41
C ILE A 169 5.46 -1.49 18.44
N ILE A 170 5.69 -0.18 18.54
CA ILE A 170 5.20 0.66 19.64
C ILE A 170 4.41 1.83 19.07
N PHE A 171 3.18 2.01 19.56
CA PHE A 171 2.41 3.22 19.29
C PHE A 171 2.84 4.34 20.23
N SER A 172 3.05 5.52 19.66
CA SER A 172 3.25 6.77 20.41
C SER A 172 1.94 7.55 20.45
N GLU A 173 1.45 7.83 21.66
CA GLU A 173 0.18 8.51 21.86
C GLU A 173 0.38 9.90 22.46
N LYS A 174 -0.38 10.86 21.93
CA LYS A 174 -0.39 12.24 22.39
C LYS A 174 -1.83 12.74 22.47
N GLU A 175 -2.26 13.07 23.68
CA GLU A 175 -3.54 13.73 23.95
C GLU A 175 -3.38 15.24 24.04
N THR A 176 -4.34 16.00 23.48
CA THR A 176 -4.42 17.47 23.49
C THR A 176 -5.85 17.95 23.68
#